data_246fe8e79f741b7a053a4579246105c7
#
_entry.id   246fe8e79f741b7a053a4579246105c7
#
_cell.length_a   1.000
_cell.length_b   1.000
_cell.length_c   1.000
_cell.angle_alpha   90.00
_cell.angle_beta   90.00
_cell.angle_gamma   90.00
#
_symmetry.space_group_name_H-M   'P 1'
#
loop_
_entity.id
_entity.type
_entity.pdbx_description
1 polymer ?
#
loop_
_entity_poly.entity_id
_entity_poly.type
_entity_poly.pdbx_seq_one_letter_code
_entity_poly.pdbx_strand_id
1 'polypeptide(L)'
;MHLGKKTKIVCTIGPATADQKILEQLIKSGMNVARINMSHGDHAEHRLRIQNARKVEKALDVSLPVLLDLSGPKIRTGEYTTERITIRKGKTIVLTTKNIAGDEKRFSVNYPKLPQEVKKGSVIMLDDGKKKLVVEKIKVVYITRIALPYWNGL
;
A
#
# COMPACT_ATOMS: atom_id res chain seq x y z
N MET A 1 2.05 33.80 -3.40
CA MET A 1 1.72 32.94 -4.57
C MET A 1 3.01 32.52 -5.27
N HIS A 2 3.42 31.22 -5.18
CA HIS A 2 4.68 30.76 -5.80
C HIS A 2 4.47 30.42 -7.29
N LEU A 3 3.98 31.37 -8.09
CA LEU A 3 3.69 31.21 -9.52
C LEU A 3 4.95 31.03 -10.40
N GLY A 4 6.15 31.21 -9.86
CA GLY A 4 7.40 31.12 -10.63
C GLY A 4 8.12 29.76 -10.61
N LYS A 5 7.74 28.82 -9.77
CA LYS A 5 8.43 27.52 -9.68
C LYS A 5 7.95 26.56 -10.77
N LYS A 6 8.86 26.13 -11.65
CA LYS A 6 8.59 25.10 -12.65
C LYS A 6 8.33 23.74 -11.99
N THR A 7 9.09 23.38 -10.95
CA THR A 7 8.92 22.16 -10.17
C THR A 7 7.86 22.36 -9.09
N LYS A 8 6.88 21.48 -9.02
CA LYS A 8 5.86 21.45 -7.97
C LYS A 8 6.23 20.45 -6.87
N ILE A 9 6.12 20.88 -5.62
CA ILE A 9 6.42 20.05 -4.44
C ILE A 9 5.12 19.44 -3.95
N VAL A 10 5.06 18.12 -3.97
CA VAL A 10 3.94 17.33 -3.42
C VAL A 10 4.37 16.79 -2.06
N CYS A 11 3.66 17.16 -1.00
CA CYS A 11 3.92 16.66 0.35
C CYS A 11 2.82 15.71 0.78
N THR A 12 3.20 14.56 1.32
CA THR A 12 2.24 13.63 1.93
C THR A 12 1.86 14.11 3.31
N ILE A 13 0.56 14.29 3.54
CA ILE A 13 0.01 14.71 4.82
C ILE A 13 -0.35 13.45 5.61
N GLY A 14 0.41 13.19 6.65
CA GLY A 14 0.25 12.08 7.59
C GLY A 14 0.11 12.56 9.03
N PRO A 15 0.15 11.67 10.03
CA PRO A 15 -0.01 12.03 11.44
C PRO A 15 0.93 13.15 11.91
N ALA A 16 2.18 13.12 11.47
CA ALA A 16 3.20 14.13 11.84
C ALA A 16 2.99 15.51 11.17
N THR A 17 2.18 15.60 10.12
CA THR A 17 2.03 16.80 9.28
C THR A 17 0.58 17.29 9.16
N ALA A 18 -0.35 16.67 9.89
CA ALA A 18 -1.78 16.99 9.82
C ALA A 18 -2.18 18.25 10.60
N ASP A 19 -1.31 18.74 11.50
CA ASP A 19 -1.56 19.95 12.29
C ASP A 19 -1.53 21.21 11.41
N GLN A 20 -2.42 22.16 11.69
CA GLN A 20 -2.57 23.38 10.91
C GLN A 20 -1.30 24.23 10.88
N LYS A 21 -0.57 24.34 12.01
CA LYS A 21 0.68 25.13 12.09
C LYS A 21 1.78 24.50 11.21
N ILE A 22 1.85 23.16 11.20
CA ILE A 22 2.81 22.44 10.37
C ILE A 22 2.44 22.56 8.90
N LEU A 23 1.16 22.45 8.54
CA LEU A 23 0.67 22.68 7.18
C LEU A 23 1.00 24.09 6.69
N GLU A 24 0.80 25.11 7.53
CA GLU A 24 1.18 26.48 7.22
C GLU A 24 2.69 26.61 6.95
N GLN A 25 3.54 26.00 7.78
CA GLN A 25 4.98 26.00 7.56
C GLN A 25 5.37 25.28 6.27
N LEU A 26 4.76 24.15 5.94
CA LEU A 26 4.98 23.42 4.70
C LEU A 26 4.63 24.27 3.48
N ILE A 27 3.50 24.99 3.51
CA ILE A 27 3.09 25.89 2.42
C ILE A 27 4.09 27.03 2.27
N LYS A 28 4.48 27.68 3.40
CA LYS A 28 5.48 28.76 3.39
C LYS A 28 6.84 28.27 2.90
N SER A 29 7.21 27.02 3.18
CA SER A 29 8.44 26.40 2.70
C SER A 29 8.36 25.95 1.24
N GLY A 30 7.18 26.07 0.60
CA GLY A 30 7.04 25.85 -0.84
C GLY A 30 6.24 24.61 -1.26
N MET A 31 5.51 23.97 -0.35
CA MET A 31 4.54 22.93 -0.73
C MET A 31 3.52 23.49 -1.71
N ASN A 32 3.25 22.73 -2.77
CA ASN A 32 2.28 23.09 -3.79
C ASN A 32 1.05 22.20 -3.80
N VAL A 33 1.18 20.95 -3.36
CA VAL A 33 0.09 19.95 -3.36
C VAL A 33 0.13 19.16 -2.06
N ALA A 34 -1.01 19.03 -1.39
CA ALA A 34 -1.19 18.17 -0.24
C ALA A 34 -1.67 16.78 -0.70
N ARG A 35 -0.81 15.74 -0.63
CA ARG A 35 -1.18 14.36 -0.94
C ARG A 35 -1.67 13.65 0.30
N ILE A 36 -2.83 13.02 0.22
CA ILE A 36 -3.42 12.18 1.26
C ILE A 36 -3.42 10.74 0.78
N ASN A 37 -2.66 9.87 1.44
CA ASN A 37 -2.61 8.44 1.11
C ASN A 37 -3.80 7.73 1.75
N MET A 38 -4.74 7.28 0.91
CA MET A 38 -5.97 6.59 1.35
C MET A 38 -5.75 5.11 1.69
N SER A 39 -4.52 4.60 1.54
CA SER A 39 -4.16 3.22 1.92
C SER A 39 -3.98 3.02 3.43
N HIS A 40 -3.87 4.10 4.21
CA HIS A 40 -3.61 4.08 5.65
C HIS A 40 -4.47 5.11 6.36
N GLY A 41 -5.00 4.74 7.52
CA GLY A 41 -5.92 5.56 8.29
C GLY A 41 -7.39 5.32 7.92
N ASP A 42 -8.29 6.00 8.59
CA ASP A 42 -9.72 5.89 8.38
C ASP A 42 -10.35 7.14 7.76
N HIS A 43 -11.64 7.08 7.46
CA HIS A 43 -12.38 8.20 6.87
C HIS A 43 -12.42 9.44 7.75
N ALA A 44 -12.43 9.30 9.08
CA ALA A 44 -12.48 10.42 10.01
C ALA A 44 -11.14 11.18 10.00
N GLU A 45 -10.03 10.46 10.04
CA GLU A 45 -8.68 11.02 9.92
C GLU A 45 -8.48 11.73 8.59
N HIS A 46 -8.88 11.11 7.48
CA HIS A 46 -8.76 11.73 6.16
C HIS A 46 -9.59 13.02 6.06
N ARG A 47 -10.81 13.00 6.58
CA ARG A 47 -11.68 14.19 6.64
C ARG A 47 -11.02 15.32 7.44
N LEU A 48 -10.46 15.00 8.60
CA LEU A 48 -9.78 15.99 9.43
C LEU A 48 -8.57 16.61 8.71
N ARG A 49 -7.76 15.79 8.04
CA ARG A 49 -6.59 16.26 7.26
C ARG A 49 -7.03 17.22 6.14
N ILE A 50 -8.10 16.87 5.41
CA ILE A 50 -8.66 17.73 4.37
C ILE A 50 -9.19 19.04 4.96
N GLN A 51 -9.94 18.97 6.06
CA GLN A 51 -10.47 20.16 6.73
C GLN A 51 -9.37 21.10 7.20
N ASN A 52 -8.29 20.56 7.79
CA ASN A 52 -7.15 21.35 8.22
C ASN A 52 -6.45 22.00 7.01
N ALA A 53 -6.24 21.26 5.93
CA ALA A 53 -5.68 21.82 4.70
C ALA A 53 -6.52 22.97 4.15
N ARG A 54 -7.85 22.84 4.12
CA ARG A 54 -8.77 23.89 3.67
C ARG A 54 -8.79 25.12 4.59
N LYS A 55 -8.69 24.93 5.90
CA LYS A 55 -8.58 26.05 6.85
C LYS A 55 -7.30 26.86 6.62
N VAL A 56 -6.17 26.18 6.44
CA VAL A 56 -4.88 26.86 6.21
C VAL A 56 -4.84 27.53 4.83
N GLU A 57 -5.36 26.87 3.80
CA GLU A 57 -5.54 27.44 2.46
C GLU A 57 -6.28 28.78 2.52
N LYS A 58 -7.42 28.80 3.23
CA LYS A 58 -8.22 30.04 3.42
C LYS A 58 -7.48 31.09 4.24
N ALA A 59 -6.81 30.68 5.32
CA ALA A 59 -6.10 31.61 6.21
C ALA A 59 -4.91 32.29 5.53
N LEU A 60 -4.24 31.61 4.60
CA LEU A 60 -3.09 32.12 3.87
C LEU A 60 -3.45 32.76 2.53
N ASP A 61 -4.72 32.73 2.13
CA ASP A 61 -5.19 33.17 0.81
C ASP A 61 -4.37 32.58 -0.34
N VAL A 62 -4.16 31.28 -0.32
CA VAL A 62 -3.42 30.54 -1.32
C VAL A 62 -4.28 29.42 -1.91
N SER A 63 -3.95 28.95 -3.11
CA SER A 63 -4.55 27.71 -3.66
C SER A 63 -3.71 26.51 -3.24
N LEU A 64 -4.33 25.55 -2.55
CA LEU A 64 -3.70 24.29 -2.13
C LEU A 64 -4.49 23.09 -2.70
N PRO A 65 -4.13 22.58 -3.86
CA PRO A 65 -4.70 21.34 -4.38
C PRO A 65 -4.50 20.18 -3.39
N VAL A 66 -5.56 19.39 -3.18
CA VAL A 66 -5.51 18.15 -2.42
C VAL A 66 -5.58 16.98 -3.38
N LEU A 67 -4.57 16.13 -3.34
CA LEU A 67 -4.47 14.90 -4.12
C LEU A 67 -4.82 13.71 -3.23
N LEU A 68 -5.91 13.02 -3.53
CA LEU A 68 -6.26 11.76 -2.89
C LEU A 68 -5.61 10.61 -3.65
N ASP A 69 -4.63 9.96 -3.03
CA ASP A 69 -3.98 8.77 -3.56
C ASP A 69 -4.76 7.54 -3.12
N LEU A 70 -5.64 7.06 -4.00
CA LEU A 70 -6.53 5.94 -3.74
C LEU A 70 -5.74 4.63 -3.72
N SER A 71 -6.06 3.76 -2.77
CA SER A 71 -5.39 2.46 -2.62
C SER A 71 -5.61 1.53 -3.82
N GLY A 72 -6.67 1.74 -4.60
CA GLY A 72 -7.09 0.82 -5.65
C GLY A 72 -7.41 -0.59 -5.12
N PRO A 73 -7.75 -1.54 -5.99
CA PRO A 73 -7.93 -2.93 -5.62
C PRO A 73 -6.56 -3.58 -5.43
N LYS A 74 -6.02 -3.54 -4.20
CA LYS A 74 -4.77 -4.22 -3.86
C LYS A 74 -5.04 -5.61 -3.30
N ILE A 75 -4.43 -6.62 -3.91
CA ILE A 75 -4.38 -7.96 -3.33
C ILE A 75 -3.35 -7.93 -2.19
N ARG A 76 -3.79 -8.28 -0.99
CA ARG A 76 -2.97 -8.29 0.23
C ARG A 76 -3.00 -9.67 0.87
N THR A 77 -1.90 -10.04 1.50
CA THR A 77 -1.91 -11.13 2.47
C THR A 77 -2.67 -10.71 3.72
N GLY A 78 -3.29 -11.66 4.41
CA GLY A 78 -3.92 -11.42 5.71
C GLY A 78 -2.89 -11.28 6.82
N GLU A 79 -3.40 -11.22 8.05
CA GLU A 79 -2.58 -11.15 9.25
C GLU A 79 -1.79 -12.44 9.47
N TYR A 80 -0.68 -12.32 10.18
CA TYR A 80 0.17 -13.44 10.56
C TYR A 80 0.11 -13.68 12.06
N THR A 81 0.37 -14.92 12.50
CA THR A 81 0.45 -15.29 13.93
C THR A 81 1.66 -14.66 14.62
N THR A 82 2.63 -14.20 13.86
CA THR A 82 3.86 -13.56 14.34
C THR A 82 4.10 -12.28 13.53
N GLU A 83 4.89 -11.36 14.05
CA GLU A 83 5.24 -10.12 13.36
C GLU A 83 5.88 -10.34 11.99
N ARG A 84 6.62 -11.44 11.85
CA ARG A 84 7.29 -11.84 10.59
C ARG A 84 7.22 -13.34 10.40
N ILE A 85 7.06 -13.77 9.15
CA ILE A 85 7.18 -15.18 8.75
C ILE A 85 8.36 -15.35 7.79
N THR A 86 9.05 -16.47 7.91
CA THR A 86 10.17 -16.82 7.02
C THR A 86 9.71 -17.77 5.94
N ILE A 87 9.70 -17.28 4.71
CA ILE A 87 9.37 -18.08 3.53
C ILE A 87 10.66 -18.64 2.94
N ARG A 88 10.87 -19.96 3.00
CA ARG A 88 12.09 -20.62 2.54
C ARG A 88 11.98 -21.10 1.10
N LYS A 89 13.02 -20.88 0.30
CA LYS A 89 13.15 -21.38 -1.08
C LYS A 89 12.88 -22.89 -1.17
N GLY A 90 12.15 -23.30 -2.19
CA GLY A 90 11.85 -24.71 -2.47
C GLY A 90 10.78 -25.33 -1.58
N LYS A 91 10.30 -24.62 -0.57
CA LYS A 91 9.19 -25.09 0.27
C LYS A 91 7.84 -24.77 -0.35
N THR A 92 6.90 -25.65 -0.09
CA THR A 92 5.50 -25.45 -0.45
C THR A 92 4.83 -24.59 0.60
N ILE A 93 4.06 -23.61 0.17
CA ILE A 93 3.23 -22.77 1.02
C ILE A 93 1.82 -22.72 0.47
N VAL A 94 0.84 -22.58 1.34
CA VAL A 94 -0.57 -22.56 0.97
C VAL A 94 -1.10 -21.15 1.02
N LEU A 95 -1.56 -20.61 -0.11
CA LEU A 95 -2.39 -19.41 -0.14
C LEU A 95 -3.85 -19.79 -0.05
N THR A 96 -4.61 -19.14 0.82
CA THR A 96 -6.04 -19.40 1.00
C THR A 96 -6.85 -18.10 0.93
N THR A 97 -8.07 -18.19 0.43
CA THR A 97 -9.04 -17.09 0.44
C THR A 97 -9.89 -17.07 1.72
N LYS A 98 -9.72 -18.08 2.60
CA LYS A 98 -10.33 -18.06 3.93
C LYS A 98 -9.56 -17.11 4.83
N ASN A 99 -10.26 -16.28 5.60
CA ASN A 99 -9.63 -15.39 6.56
C ASN A 99 -9.06 -16.23 7.73
N ILE A 100 -7.75 -16.36 7.77
CA ILE A 100 -7.00 -17.06 8.83
C ILE A 100 -5.77 -16.24 9.21
N ALA A 101 -5.34 -16.35 10.44
CA ALA A 101 -4.00 -15.92 10.84
C ALA A 101 -2.96 -16.85 10.19
N GLY A 102 -2.04 -16.24 9.42
CA GLY A 102 -1.07 -16.96 8.61
C GLY A 102 0.16 -17.41 9.38
N ASP A 103 0.82 -18.45 8.88
CA ASP A 103 2.09 -18.97 9.36
C ASP A 103 3.05 -19.26 8.18
N GLU A 104 4.20 -19.88 8.45
CA GLU A 104 5.19 -20.27 7.41
C GLU A 104 4.67 -21.32 6.42
N LYS A 105 3.57 -22.02 6.73
CA LYS A 105 2.99 -23.07 5.90
C LYS A 105 1.78 -22.60 5.11
N ARG A 106 1.04 -21.64 5.63
CA ARG A 106 -0.18 -21.12 4.98
C ARG A 106 -0.48 -19.70 5.42
N PHE A 107 -1.06 -18.88 4.54
CA PHE A 107 -1.60 -17.57 4.88
C PHE A 107 -2.75 -17.19 3.94
N SER A 108 -3.58 -16.27 4.41
CA SER A 108 -4.73 -15.78 3.67
C SER A 108 -4.35 -14.70 2.66
N VAL A 109 -5.19 -14.56 1.63
CA VAL A 109 -5.19 -13.43 0.70
C VAL A 109 -6.61 -12.88 0.58
N ASN A 110 -6.72 -11.57 0.49
CA ASN A 110 -8.00 -10.84 0.43
C ASN A 110 -8.65 -10.85 -0.97
N TYR A 111 -8.29 -11.80 -1.83
CA TYR A 111 -8.80 -11.88 -3.19
C TYR A 111 -9.52 -13.22 -3.46
N PRO A 112 -10.86 -13.26 -3.31
CA PRO A 112 -11.64 -14.51 -3.42
C PRO A 112 -11.55 -15.19 -4.78
N LYS A 113 -11.36 -14.43 -5.86
CA LYS A 113 -11.28 -14.96 -7.23
C LYS A 113 -9.92 -15.55 -7.59
N LEU A 114 -8.90 -15.38 -6.75
CA LEU A 114 -7.53 -15.83 -7.04
C LEU A 114 -7.46 -17.29 -7.52
N PRO A 115 -8.15 -18.28 -6.90
CA PRO A 115 -8.09 -19.66 -7.35
C PRO A 115 -8.71 -19.91 -8.75
N GLN A 116 -9.59 -19.01 -9.20
CA GLN A 116 -10.26 -19.10 -10.50
C GLN A 116 -9.43 -18.49 -11.63
N GLU A 117 -8.60 -17.50 -11.30
CA GLU A 117 -7.81 -16.72 -12.27
C GLU A 117 -6.40 -17.25 -12.49
N VAL A 118 -5.90 -18.11 -11.60
CA VAL A 118 -4.58 -18.72 -11.75
C VAL A 118 -4.67 -20.15 -12.27
N LYS A 119 -3.62 -20.61 -12.92
CA LYS A 119 -3.47 -21.99 -13.38
C LYS A 119 -2.13 -22.56 -12.90
N LYS A 120 -1.96 -23.89 -13.00
CA LYS A 120 -0.66 -24.53 -12.73
C LYS A 120 0.43 -23.86 -13.58
N GLY A 121 1.54 -23.47 -12.95
CA GLY A 121 2.63 -22.72 -13.56
C GLY A 121 2.46 -21.19 -13.49
N SER A 122 1.30 -20.65 -13.11
CA SER A 122 1.14 -19.20 -12.88
C SER A 122 2.12 -18.72 -11.83
N VAL A 123 2.58 -17.49 -12.00
CA VAL A 123 3.53 -16.83 -11.08
C VAL A 123 2.77 -15.82 -10.25
N ILE A 124 2.94 -15.89 -8.94
CA ILE A 124 2.44 -14.90 -7.97
C ILE A 124 3.64 -14.21 -7.34
N MET A 125 3.67 -12.89 -7.42
CA MET A 125 4.71 -12.07 -6.82
C MET A 125 4.25 -11.55 -5.46
N LEU A 126 5.13 -11.58 -4.47
CA LEU A 126 4.93 -11.00 -3.14
C LEU A 126 6.02 -9.98 -2.84
N ASP A 127 5.73 -9.03 -1.94
CA ASP A 127 6.67 -8.05 -1.44
C ASP A 127 7.34 -7.28 -2.59
N ASP A 128 6.50 -6.65 -3.42
CA ASP A 128 6.91 -5.88 -4.61
C ASP A 128 7.84 -6.64 -5.56
N GLY A 129 7.59 -7.95 -5.73
CA GLY A 129 8.35 -8.80 -6.63
C GLY A 129 9.58 -9.47 -6.02
N LYS A 130 9.93 -9.17 -4.77
CA LYS A 130 11.10 -9.78 -4.09
C LYS A 130 10.94 -11.29 -3.85
N LYS A 131 9.69 -11.77 -3.81
CA LYS A 131 9.38 -13.18 -3.61
C LYS A 131 8.49 -13.67 -4.72
N LYS A 132 8.86 -14.79 -5.33
CA LYS A 132 8.15 -15.42 -6.44
C LYS A 132 7.59 -16.76 -6.00
N LEU A 133 6.29 -16.94 -6.12
CA LEU A 133 5.61 -18.21 -5.95
C LEU A 133 5.21 -18.76 -7.31
N VAL A 134 5.34 -20.07 -7.51
CA VAL A 134 4.82 -20.75 -8.69
C VAL A 134 3.67 -21.66 -8.27
N VAL A 135 2.54 -21.54 -8.92
CA VAL A 135 1.37 -22.35 -8.65
C VAL A 135 1.62 -23.80 -9.09
N GLU A 136 1.70 -24.73 -8.15
CA GLU A 136 1.85 -26.16 -8.43
C GLU A 136 0.49 -26.87 -8.56
N LYS A 137 -0.41 -26.56 -7.64
CA LYS A 137 -1.72 -27.20 -7.55
C LYS A 137 -2.76 -26.19 -7.08
N ILE A 138 -3.93 -26.24 -7.69
CA ILE A 138 -5.09 -25.46 -7.26
C ILE A 138 -6.10 -26.45 -6.69
N LYS A 139 -6.45 -26.26 -5.41
CA LYS A 139 -7.71 -26.73 -4.84
C LYS A 139 -8.51 -25.47 -4.57
N VAL A 140 -9.81 -25.53 -4.40
CA VAL A 140 -10.72 -24.37 -4.23
C VAL A 140 -10.19 -23.28 -3.26
N VAL A 141 -9.11 -23.56 -2.54
CA VAL A 141 -8.53 -22.68 -1.50
C VAL A 141 -7.00 -22.67 -1.45
N TYR A 142 -6.24 -23.39 -2.30
CA TYR A 142 -4.79 -23.61 -2.09
C TYR A 142 -3.92 -23.40 -3.34
N ILE A 143 -2.81 -22.69 -3.19
CA ILE A 143 -1.80 -22.44 -4.23
C ILE A 143 -0.42 -22.56 -3.61
N THR A 144 0.54 -23.15 -4.30
CA THR A 144 1.85 -23.43 -3.72
C THR A 144 3.03 -23.45 -4.68
N ARG A 145 4.13 -23.11 -4.27
CA ARG A 145 5.57 -23.34 -4.24
C ARG A 145 6.39 -22.08 -4.48
N ILE A 146 7.42 -21.94 -3.67
CA ILE A 146 8.35 -20.81 -3.71
C ILE A 146 9.43 -21.05 -4.75
N ALA A 147 9.51 -20.21 -5.75
CA ALA A 147 10.63 -20.12 -6.68
C ALA A 147 11.54 -18.93 -6.32
N LEU A 148 12.75 -18.95 -6.84
CA LEU A 148 13.84 -18.01 -6.57
C LEU A 148 13.50 -16.53 -6.73
N PRO A 149 14.23 -15.62 -6.02
CA PRO A 149 14.24 -14.22 -6.36
C PRO A 149 14.76 -14.01 -7.78
N TYR A 150 14.17 -13.09 -8.51
CA TYR A 150 14.44 -12.79 -9.92
C TYR A 150 15.72 -11.97 -10.15
N TRP A 151 16.59 -11.82 -9.15
CA TRP A 151 17.84 -11.10 -9.29
C TRP A 151 19.01 -12.06 -9.14
N ASN A 152 19.45 -12.66 -10.26
CA ASN A 152 20.85 -12.91 -10.48
C ASN A 152 21.38 -11.59 -11.02
N GLY A 153 22.24 -10.94 -10.23
CA GLY A 153 22.78 -9.63 -10.55
C GLY A 153 23.36 -9.53 -11.97
N LEU A 154 23.15 -8.36 -12.58
CA LEU A 154 24.13 -7.76 -13.47
C LEU A 154 25.16 -7.05 -12.62
#